data_aac851dc61496c462622c85eed404821
#
_entry.id   aac851dc61496c462622c85eed404821
#
_cell.length_a   1.000
_cell.length_b   1.000
_cell.length_c   1.000
_cell.angle_alpha   90.00
_cell.angle_beta   90.00
_cell.angle_gamma   90.00
#
_symmetry.space_group_name_H-M   'P 1'
#
loop_
_entity.id
_entity.type
_entity.pdbx_description
1 polymer ?
#
loop_
_entity_poly.entity_id
_entity_poly.type
_entity_poly.pdbx_seq_one_letter_code
_entity_poly.pdbx_strand_id
1 'polypeptide(L)'
;LSLAAGQTTSAAAMASWLNSASAATGVSATASNIIELDASGIDFTQQLTINNVTIGDGSLLTSADQLANAINLVTANTNVVATVTPDDRLQLTNAVGFEGANITLGNPDASSTSNALGQKNTTFSGQLELQGAEEIRFTFGDDGRPADLAVLGLRTGIYVDGPVTEDLAVFVTGSSS
;
A
#
# COMPACT_ATOMS: atom_id res chain seq x y z
N LEU A 1 10.81 -16.53 -4.22
CA LEU A 1 10.70 -15.10 -4.45
C LEU A 1 11.57 -14.38 -3.43
N SER A 2 12.53 -13.61 -3.88
CA SER A 2 13.32 -12.74 -3.00
C SER A 2 12.62 -11.40 -2.94
N LEU A 3 11.90 -11.16 -1.86
CA LEU A 3 11.27 -9.88 -1.60
C LEU A 3 12.28 -8.92 -0.97
N ALA A 4 12.25 -7.65 -1.35
CA ALA A 4 13.09 -6.64 -0.72
C ALA A 4 12.78 -6.54 0.79
N ALA A 5 13.78 -6.20 1.58
CA ALA A 5 13.59 -5.99 3.00
C ALA A 5 12.49 -4.93 3.24
N GLY A 6 11.52 -5.25 4.10
CA GLY A 6 10.35 -4.41 4.37
C GLY A 6 9.14 -4.63 3.45
N GLN A 7 9.25 -5.45 2.40
CA GLN A 7 8.14 -5.77 1.49
C GLN A 7 7.52 -7.15 1.74
N THR A 8 8.08 -7.95 2.64
CA THR A 8 7.61 -9.31 2.94
C THR A 8 6.18 -9.38 3.48
N THR A 9 5.67 -8.26 3.98
CA THR A 9 4.30 -8.13 4.51
C THR A 9 3.42 -7.21 3.68
N SER A 10 3.85 -6.80 2.47
CA SER A 10 3.04 -5.96 1.59
C SER A 10 1.97 -6.77 0.86
N ALA A 11 0.88 -6.11 0.44
CA ALA A 11 -0.14 -6.73 -0.38
C ALA A 11 0.44 -7.27 -1.70
N ALA A 12 1.40 -6.56 -2.30
CA ALA A 12 2.15 -7.02 -3.47
C ALA A 12 2.82 -8.39 -3.25
N ALA A 13 3.47 -8.55 -2.10
CA ALA A 13 4.14 -9.80 -1.74
C ALA A 13 3.14 -10.94 -1.57
N MET A 14 2.03 -10.69 -0.89
CA MET A 14 0.97 -11.67 -0.70
C MET A 14 0.29 -12.04 -2.02
N ALA A 15 -0.02 -11.07 -2.88
CA ALA A 15 -0.57 -11.33 -4.21
C ALA A 15 0.36 -12.21 -5.05
N SER A 16 1.65 -11.89 -5.06
CA SER A 16 2.66 -12.67 -5.79
C SER A 16 2.75 -14.11 -5.28
N TRP A 17 2.72 -14.30 -3.96
CA TRP A 17 2.74 -15.63 -3.36
C TRP A 17 1.49 -16.42 -3.70
N LEU A 18 0.30 -15.85 -3.57
CA LEU A 18 -0.97 -16.50 -3.92
C LEU A 18 -1.01 -16.86 -5.41
N ASN A 19 -0.58 -15.95 -6.28
CA ASN A 19 -0.56 -16.18 -7.72
C ASN A 19 0.42 -17.29 -8.13
N SER A 20 1.47 -17.53 -7.36
CA SER A 20 2.36 -18.67 -7.60
C SER A 20 1.67 -20.04 -7.44
N ALA A 21 0.58 -20.08 -6.66
CA ALA A 21 -0.24 -21.27 -6.44
C ALA A 21 -1.55 -21.25 -7.26
N SER A 22 -1.81 -20.24 -8.07
CA SER A 22 -3.10 -20.02 -8.75
C SER A 22 -3.51 -21.20 -9.65
N ALA A 23 -2.56 -21.83 -10.33
CA ALA A 23 -2.82 -23.01 -11.17
C ALA A 23 -3.35 -24.21 -10.37
N ALA A 24 -2.98 -24.33 -9.10
CA ALA A 24 -3.42 -25.43 -8.23
C ALA A 24 -4.69 -25.07 -7.45
N THR A 25 -4.89 -23.80 -7.13
CA THR A 25 -5.98 -23.35 -6.26
C THR A 25 -7.17 -22.78 -7.03
N GLY A 26 -6.99 -22.38 -8.29
CA GLY A 26 -7.99 -21.64 -9.06
C GLY A 26 -8.20 -20.20 -8.56
N VAL A 27 -7.41 -19.74 -7.58
CA VAL A 27 -7.50 -18.40 -7.00
C VAL A 27 -6.38 -17.51 -7.54
N SER A 28 -6.73 -16.32 -7.97
CA SER A 28 -5.79 -15.25 -8.32
C SER A 28 -5.91 -14.09 -7.33
N ALA A 29 -4.86 -13.29 -7.22
CA ALA A 29 -4.80 -12.15 -6.33
C ALA A 29 -4.29 -10.92 -7.08
N THR A 30 -4.90 -9.78 -6.85
CA THR A 30 -4.39 -8.47 -7.24
C THR A 30 -4.12 -7.64 -6.01
N ALA A 31 -3.20 -6.70 -6.13
CA ALA A 31 -2.86 -5.81 -5.04
C ALA A 31 -2.87 -4.36 -5.52
N SER A 32 -3.27 -3.45 -4.64
CA SER A 32 -3.25 -2.01 -4.90
C SER A 32 -2.84 -1.27 -3.64
N ASN A 33 -2.26 -0.08 -3.79
CA ASN A 33 -2.07 0.85 -2.69
C ASN A 33 -2.35 2.26 -3.20
N ILE A 34 -3.40 2.85 -2.70
CA ILE A 34 -3.87 4.18 -3.08
C ILE A 34 -4.03 4.98 -1.79
N ILE A 35 -3.33 6.10 -1.70
CA ILE A 35 -3.42 7.03 -0.59
C ILE A 35 -4.01 8.33 -1.13
N GLU A 36 -5.08 8.80 -0.53
CA GLU A 36 -5.69 10.08 -0.86
C GLU A 36 -5.60 11.02 0.34
N LEU A 37 -5.06 12.20 0.10
CA LEU A 37 -4.85 13.23 1.11
C LEU A 37 -5.50 14.53 0.64
N ASP A 38 -6.07 15.29 1.57
CA ASP A 38 -6.61 16.61 1.28
C ASP A 38 -5.46 17.57 0.95
N ALA A 39 -5.47 18.15 -0.26
CA ALA A 39 -4.42 19.06 -0.70
C ALA A 39 -4.38 20.36 0.12
N SER A 40 -5.50 20.76 0.70
CA SER A 40 -5.57 21.96 1.56
C SER A 40 -4.84 21.79 2.90
N GLY A 41 -4.59 20.54 3.32
CA GLY A 41 -3.84 20.20 4.53
C GLY A 41 -2.34 20.09 4.34
N ILE A 42 -1.80 20.32 3.14
CA ILE A 42 -0.37 20.18 2.85
C ILE A 42 0.40 21.38 3.43
N ASP A 43 1.39 21.10 4.27
CA ASP A 43 2.32 22.09 4.80
C ASP A 43 3.60 22.12 3.95
N PHE A 44 3.66 23.02 2.98
CA PHE A 44 4.80 23.19 2.08
C PHE A 44 6.06 23.72 2.77
N THR A 45 6.01 24.08 4.06
CA THR A 45 7.20 24.46 4.83
C THR A 45 7.95 23.24 5.39
N GLN A 46 7.31 22.09 5.40
CA GLN A 46 7.87 20.82 5.85
C GLN A 46 8.46 20.02 4.69
N GLN A 47 9.45 19.22 5.00
CA GLN A 47 10.04 18.29 4.04
C GLN A 47 9.24 16.98 3.98
N LEU A 48 9.40 16.25 2.88
CA LEU A 48 8.77 14.96 2.66
C LEU A 48 9.81 13.95 2.18
N THR A 49 9.77 12.75 2.74
CA THR A 49 10.38 11.56 2.13
C THR A 49 9.29 10.56 1.76
N ILE A 50 9.46 9.91 0.62
CA ILE A 50 8.65 8.77 0.20
C ILE A 50 9.60 7.60 -0.01
N ASN A 51 9.36 6.48 0.69
CA ASN A 51 10.22 5.30 0.65
C ASN A 51 11.71 5.65 0.86
N ASN A 52 11.98 6.53 1.83
CA ASN A 52 13.31 7.05 2.19
C ASN A 52 13.99 7.95 1.11
N VAL A 53 13.27 8.34 0.07
CA VAL A 53 13.76 9.29 -0.93
C VAL A 53 13.19 10.67 -0.62
N THR A 54 14.06 11.68 -0.48
CA THR A 54 13.64 13.07 -0.25
C THR A 54 12.98 13.63 -1.52
N ILE A 55 11.82 14.27 -1.35
CA ILE A 55 11.04 14.87 -2.42
C ILE A 55 11.39 16.33 -2.56
N GLY A 56 11.68 16.74 -3.79
CA GLY A 56 12.14 18.09 -4.11
C GLY A 56 13.66 18.22 -3.97
N ASP A 57 14.19 19.25 -4.59
CA ASP A 57 15.62 19.55 -4.65
C ASP A 57 16.02 20.70 -3.69
N GLY A 58 15.16 21.01 -2.71
CA GLY A 58 15.30 22.16 -1.80
C GLY A 58 14.60 23.42 -2.32
N SER A 59 13.94 23.36 -3.48
CA SER A 59 13.07 24.43 -3.96
C SER A 59 11.82 24.53 -3.10
N LEU A 60 11.34 25.75 -2.87
CA LEU A 60 10.08 25.97 -2.16
C LEU A 60 8.91 25.53 -3.05
N LEU A 61 8.27 24.44 -2.66
CA LEU A 61 7.00 24.03 -3.26
C LEU A 61 5.88 24.87 -2.64
N THR A 62 4.89 25.26 -3.44
CA THR A 62 3.80 26.16 -3.02
C THR A 62 2.43 25.67 -3.44
N SER A 63 2.34 24.54 -4.13
CA SER A 63 1.07 23.93 -4.54
C SER A 63 1.16 22.41 -4.60
N ALA A 64 0.00 21.75 -4.50
CA ALA A 64 -0.11 20.30 -4.62
C ALA A 64 0.37 19.79 -6.00
N ASP A 65 0.13 20.55 -7.08
CA ASP A 65 0.61 20.19 -8.41
C ASP A 65 2.15 20.19 -8.49
N GLN A 66 2.79 21.19 -7.87
CA GLN A 66 4.26 21.22 -7.81
C GLN A 66 4.80 20.04 -7.00
N LEU A 67 4.14 19.71 -5.90
CA LEU A 67 4.51 18.55 -5.09
C LEU A 67 4.31 17.25 -5.86
N ALA A 68 3.19 17.07 -6.56
CA ALA A 68 2.95 15.91 -7.41
C ALA A 68 4.01 15.78 -8.50
N ASN A 69 4.36 16.89 -9.16
CA ASN A 69 5.42 16.90 -10.15
C ASN A 69 6.79 16.52 -9.55
N ALA A 70 7.13 17.04 -8.36
CA ALA A 70 8.38 16.70 -7.67
C ALA A 70 8.45 15.21 -7.29
N ILE A 71 7.34 14.62 -6.84
CA ILE A 71 7.24 13.19 -6.58
C ILE A 71 7.46 12.39 -7.87
N ASN A 72 6.83 12.80 -8.97
CA ASN A 72 6.90 12.12 -10.25
C ASN A 72 8.30 12.16 -10.88
N LEU A 73 9.10 13.19 -10.60
CA LEU A 73 10.49 13.26 -11.05
C LEU A 73 11.37 12.16 -10.43
N VAL A 74 11.00 11.65 -9.27
CA VAL A 74 11.76 10.62 -8.55
C VAL A 74 11.05 9.26 -8.49
N THR A 75 10.02 9.04 -9.31
CA THR A 75 9.25 7.78 -9.37
C THR A 75 10.14 6.56 -9.53
N ALA A 76 11.21 6.64 -10.33
CA ALA A 76 12.14 5.53 -10.52
C ALA A 76 12.84 5.08 -9.22
N ASN A 77 12.91 5.94 -8.22
CA ASN A 77 13.55 5.68 -6.93
C ASN A 77 12.51 5.33 -5.84
N THR A 78 11.35 5.95 -5.90
CA THR A 78 10.27 5.78 -4.91
C THR A 78 9.32 4.65 -5.25
N ASN A 79 9.17 4.31 -6.54
CA ASN A 79 8.11 3.48 -7.10
C ASN A 79 6.69 4.01 -6.79
N VAL A 80 6.57 5.34 -6.63
CA VAL A 80 5.30 6.02 -6.34
C VAL A 80 5.04 7.08 -7.40
N VAL A 81 3.79 7.18 -7.83
CA VAL A 81 3.25 8.20 -8.72
C VAL A 81 2.27 9.06 -7.96
N ALA A 82 2.28 10.37 -8.22
CA ALA A 82 1.38 11.32 -7.61
C ALA A 82 0.51 12.02 -8.66
N THR A 83 -0.76 12.23 -8.35
CA THR A 83 -1.72 13.01 -9.13
C THR A 83 -2.54 13.91 -8.23
N VAL A 84 -2.93 15.08 -8.72
CA VAL A 84 -3.94 15.91 -8.05
C VAL A 84 -5.28 15.61 -8.72
N THR A 85 -6.27 15.21 -7.94
CA THR A 85 -7.60 14.88 -8.44
C THR A 85 -8.43 16.15 -8.66
N PRO A 86 -9.52 16.09 -9.45
CA PRO A 86 -10.41 17.23 -9.65
C PRO A 86 -11.05 17.76 -8.34
N ASP A 87 -11.11 16.94 -7.31
CA ASP A 87 -11.65 17.29 -5.98
C ASP A 87 -10.56 17.87 -5.04
N ASP A 88 -9.44 18.33 -5.62
CA ASP A 88 -8.30 18.91 -4.91
C ASP A 88 -7.70 17.97 -3.83
N ARG A 89 -7.54 16.70 -4.20
CA ARG A 89 -6.86 15.70 -3.37
C ARG A 89 -5.54 15.29 -4.01
N LEU A 90 -4.52 15.15 -3.20
CA LEU A 90 -3.27 14.51 -3.61
C LEU A 90 -3.45 13.00 -3.50
N GLN A 91 -3.41 12.31 -4.63
CA GLN A 91 -3.46 10.85 -4.68
C GLN A 91 -2.05 10.32 -4.95
N LEU A 92 -1.60 9.39 -4.10
CA LEU A 92 -0.35 8.63 -4.27
C LEU A 92 -0.69 7.18 -4.59
N THR A 93 -0.08 6.64 -5.63
CA THR A 93 -0.25 5.25 -6.04
C THR A 93 1.11 4.61 -6.32
N ASN A 94 1.17 3.29 -6.31
CA ASN A 94 2.38 2.62 -6.78
C ASN A 94 2.54 2.79 -8.30
N ALA A 95 3.79 2.89 -8.74
CA ALA A 95 4.13 2.80 -10.16
C ALA A 95 3.82 1.39 -10.71
N VAL A 96 3.65 1.31 -12.03
CA VAL A 96 3.40 0.04 -12.74
C VAL A 96 4.48 -0.98 -12.41
N GLY A 97 4.04 -2.18 -12.03
CA GLY A 97 4.90 -3.29 -11.60
C GLY A 97 5.21 -3.33 -10.09
N PHE A 98 4.70 -2.35 -9.34
CA PHE A 98 4.87 -2.26 -7.88
C PHE A 98 3.54 -2.19 -7.13
N GLU A 99 2.44 -2.53 -7.79
CA GLU A 99 1.08 -2.46 -7.27
C GLU A 99 0.97 -3.16 -5.90
N GLY A 100 0.40 -2.47 -4.92
CA GLY A 100 0.24 -2.98 -3.56
C GLY A 100 1.51 -3.04 -2.72
N ALA A 101 2.64 -2.49 -3.20
CA ALA A 101 3.81 -2.29 -2.37
C ALA A 101 3.53 -1.26 -1.26
N ASN A 102 4.22 -1.41 -0.13
CA ASN A 102 4.10 -0.44 0.95
C ASN A 102 4.62 0.94 0.51
N ILE A 103 3.91 1.99 0.92
CA ILE A 103 4.34 3.39 0.74
C ILE A 103 4.62 3.97 2.13
N THR A 104 5.86 4.35 2.37
CA THR A 104 6.28 4.97 3.63
C THR A 104 6.48 6.46 3.44
N LEU A 105 5.75 7.26 4.20
CA LEU A 105 5.85 8.71 4.24
C LEU A 105 6.64 9.13 5.47
N GLY A 106 7.65 9.96 5.31
CA GLY A 106 8.49 10.43 6.41
C GLY A 106 8.95 11.87 6.24
N ASN A 107 9.76 12.33 7.17
CA ASN A 107 10.48 13.60 7.09
C ASN A 107 11.99 13.29 7.22
N PRO A 108 12.86 13.85 6.39
CA PRO A 108 14.31 13.65 6.51
C PRO A 108 14.89 14.25 7.80
N ASP A 109 14.20 15.24 8.40
CA ASP A 109 14.54 15.74 9.72
C ASP A 109 13.89 14.86 10.78
N ALA A 110 14.70 14.04 11.47
CA ALA A 110 14.24 13.14 12.52
C ALA A 110 13.63 13.88 13.73
N SER A 111 13.91 15.17 13.90
CA SER A 111 13.34 16.00 14.98
C SER A 111 11.94 16.53 14.63
N SER A 112 11.55 16.52 13.36
CA SER A 112 10.22 16.95 12.93
C SER A 112 9.13 16.04 13.44
N THR A 113 8.01 16.65 13.83
CA THR A 113 6.82 15.95 14.33
C THR A 113 5.92 15.46 13.23
N SER A 114 6.06 16.02 12.00
CA SER A 114 5.30 15.65 10.82
C SER A 114 6.10 15.93 9.56
N ASN A 115 5.68 15.37 8.43
CA ASN A 115 6.13 15.73 7.10
C ASN A 115 5.15 16.72 6.43
N ALA A 116 5.43 17.11 5.19
CA ALA A 116 4.57 18.00 4.42
C ALA A 116 3.10 17.54 4.31
N LEU A 117 2.85 16.24 4.44
CA LEU A 117 1.51 15.64 4.34
C LEU A 117 0.86 15.40 5.71
N GLY A 118 1.40 16.01 6.78
CA GLY A 118 0.89 15.87 8.15
C GLY A 118 1.13 14.49 8.78
N GLN A 119 1.96 13.65 8.15
CA GLN A 119 2.24 12.28 8.60
C GLN A 119 3.57 12.21 9.35
N LYS A 120 3.63 11.37 10.38
CA LYS A 120 4.88 11.09 11.11
C LYS A 120 5.34 9.68 10.83
N ASN A 121 6.31 9.51 9.91
CA ASN A 121 6.92 8.22 9.59
C ASN A 121 5.89 7.08 9.50
N THR A 122 4.89 7.27 8.62
CA THR A 122 3.76 6.35 8.50
C THR A 122 3.96 5.46 7.28
N THR A 123 3.77 4.16 7.48
CA THR A 123 3.74 3.20 6.37
C THR A 123 2.30 2.82 6.05
N PHE A 124 1.92 3.01 4.80
CA PHE A 124 0.64 2.60 4.25
C PHE A 124 0.83 1.27 3.53
N SER A 125 0.14 0.25 4.00
CA SER A 125 0.10 -1.06 3.35
C SER A 125 -0.98 -1.08 2.28
N GLY A 126 -0.72 -1.83 1.21
CA GLY A 126 -1.69 -2.02 0.14
C GLY A 126 -2.85 -2.93 0.54
N GLN A 127 -3.85 -2.95 -0.31
CA GLN A 127 -5.01 -3.84 -0.25
C GLN A 127 -4.78 -5.03 -1.16
N LEU A 128 -5.36 -6.17 -0.77
CA LEU A 128 -5.34 -7.42 -1.54
C LEU A 128 -6.76 -7.76 -1.96
N GLU A 129 -6.98 -7.96 -3.25
CA GLU A 129 -8.22 -8.48 -3.81
C GLU A 129 -7.98 -9.92 -4.29
N LEU A 130 -8.90 -10.82 -3.94
CA LEU A 130 -8.85 -12.22 -4.36
C LEU A 130 -9.99 -12.50 -5.34
N GLN A 131 -9.68 -13.25 -6.39
CA GLN A 131 -10.63 -13.68 -7.40
C GLN A 131 -10.52 -15.20 -7.61
N GLY A 132 -11.66 -15.88 -7.58
CA GLY A 132 -11.77 -17.31 -7.87
C GLY A 132 -13.00 -17.58 -8.74
N ALA A 133 -12.97 -18.68 -9.52
CA ALA A 133 -14.13 -19.12 -10.30
C ALA A 133 -15.18 -19.80 -9.42
N GLU A 134 -14.78 -20.22 -8.22
CA GLU A 134 -15.60 -20.93 -7.24
C GLU A 134 -15.38 -20.32 -5.85
N GLU A 135 -16.08 -20.88 -4.86
CA GLU A 135 -15.94 -20.52 -3.45
C GLU A 135 -14.49 -20.52 -2.99
N ILE A 136 -14.01 -19.39 -2.45
CA ILE A 136 -12.68 -19.30 -1.88
C ILE A 136 -12.72 -19.77 -0.43
N ARG A 137 -12.07 -20.89 -0.16
CA ARG A 137 -12.00 -21.47 1.18
C ARG A 137 -10.61 -21.30 1.77
N PHE A 138 -10.54 -20.67 2.93
CA PHE A 138 -9.31 -20.58 3.72
C PHE A 138 -9.28 -21.67 4.77
N THR A 139 -8.32 -22.57 4.68
CA THR A 139 -8.04 -23.60 5.70
C THR A 139 -6.55 -23.55 6.03
N PHE A 140 -6.25 -24.03 7.26
CA PHE A 140 -4.83 -24.22 7.55
C PHE A 140 -4.39 -25.52 7.04
N GLY A 141 -3.70 -25.83 6.12
CA GLY A 141 -3.23 -27.17 5.74
C GLY A 141 -2.89 -28.07 6.96
N ASP A 142 -2.48 -29.27 6.72
CA ASP A 142 -2.30 -30.30 7.75
C ASP A 142 -1.32 -29.88 8.87
N ASP A 143 -0.34 -29.02 8.57
CA ASP A 143 0.66 -28.51 9.51
C ASP A 143 0.43 -27.05 9.94
N GLY A 144 -0.61 -26.39 9.41
CA GLY A 144 -0.90 -24.99 9.68
C GLY A 144 -1.66 -24.75 10.97
N ARG A 145 -1.59 -23.55 11.50
CA ARG A 145 -2.27 -23.09 12.73
C ARG A 145 -3.17 -21.89 12.45
N PRO A 146 -4.20 -21.66 13.26
CA PRO A 146 -5.03 -20.44 13.16
C PRO A 146 -4.21 -19.14 13.17
N ALA A 147 -3.09 -19.14 13.93
CA ALA A 147 -2.18 -18.01 13.99
C ALA A 147 -1.51 -17.68 12.65
N ASP A 148 -1.33 -18.65 11.76
CA ASP A 148 -0.68 -18.45 10.48
C ASP A 148 -1.58 -17.65 9.51
N LEU A 149 -2.89 -17.89 9.57
CA LEU A 149 -3.87 -17.07 8.84
C LEU A 149 -4.01 -15.67 9.46
N ALA A 150 -3.95 -15.58 10.79
CA ALA A 150 -4.04 -14.30 11.48
C ALA A 150 -2.85 -13.37 11.14
N VAL A 151 -1.65 -13.92 10.92
CA VAL A 151 -0.48 -13.16 10.43
C VAL A 151 -0.74 -12.55 9.05
N LEU A 152 -1.56 -13.20 8.23
CA LEU A 152 -1.98 -12.70 6.92
C LEU A 152 -3.22 -11.80 7.00
N GLY A 153 -3.74 -11.53 8.21
CA GLY A 153 -4.99 -10.78 8.39
C GLY A 153 -6.25 -11.57 7.99
N LEU A 154 -6.10 -12.87 7.71
CA LEU A 154 -7.19 -13.74 7.27
C LEU A 154 -7.81 -14.48 8.45
N ARG A 155 -9.09 -14.84 8.34
CA ARG A 155 -9.80 -15.72 9.27
C ARG A 155 -10.23 -16.97 8.52
N THR A 156 -10.32 -18.09 9.24
CA THR A 156 -11.00 -19.26 8.70
C THR A 156 -12.46 -18.92 8.43
N GLY A 157 -12.90 -19.16 7.22
CA GLY A 157 -14.26 -18.89 6.79
C GLY A 157 -14.54 -19.51 5.44
N ILE A 158 -15.81 -19.64 5.14
CA ILE A 158 -16.31 -19.98 3.82
C ILE A 158 -16.79 -18.66 3.23
N TYR A 159 -16.15 -18.22 2.16
CA TYR A 159 -16.57 -17.06 1.38
C TYR A 159 -17.35 -17.60 0.19
N VAL A 160 -18.68 -17.49 0.26
CA VAL A 160 -19.61 -18.11 -0.70
C VAL A 160 -19.71 -17.26 -1.95
N ASP A 161 -19.67 -17.95 -3.09
CA ASP A 161 -19.79 -17.38 -4.42
C ASP A 161 -21.18 -16.77 -4.67
N GLY A 162 -21.14 -15.60 -5.25
CA GLY A 162 -22.10 -14.98 -6.13
C GLY A 162 -21.28 -14.12 -7.08
N PRO A 163 -21.82 -13.51 -8.13
CA PRO A 163 -21.09 -12.50 -8.89
C PRO A 163 -20.93 -11.26 -8.02
N VAL A 164 -20.11 -11.38 -7.01
CA VAL A 164 -19.89 -10.39 -5.99
C VAL A 164 -18.44 -9.98 -6.13
N THR A 165 -18.26 -8.81 -6.68
CA THR A 165 -17.13 -7.97 -6.33
C THR A 165 -17.32 -7.58 -4.87
N GLU A 166 -17.05 -8.50 -3.95
CA GLU A 166 -16.90 -8.11 -2.55
C GLU A 166 -15.46 -7.66 -2.36
N ASP A 167 -15.31 -6.36 -2.13
CA ASP A 167 -14.10 -5.78 -1.58
C ASP A 167 -13.82 -6.47 -0.24
N LEU A 168 -12.95 -7.45 -0.24
CA LEU A 168 -12.41 -8.00 0.99
C LEU A 168 -11.41 -6.98 1.54
N ALA A 169 -11.92 -5.95 2.19
CA ALA A 169 -11.09 -5.03 2.94
C ALA A 169 -10.49 -5.79 4.11
N VAL A 170 -9.27 -6.27 3.94
CA VAL A 170 -8.48 -6.82 5.04
C VAL A 170 -8.05 -5.66 5.92
N PHE A 171 -8.86 -5.33 6.92
CA PHE A 171 -8.46 -4.40 7.97
C PHE A 171 -7.44 -5.10 8.86
N VAL A 172 -6.17 -4.77 8.70
CA VAL A 172 -5.16 -5.05 9.70
C VAL A 172 -5.37 -4.05 10.84
N THR A 173 -6.18 -4.39 11.82
CA THR A 173 -6.22 -3.64 13.06
C THR A 173 -4.96 -3.95 13.83
N GLY A 174 -3.98 -3.04 13.78
CA GLY A 174 -2.87 -3.03 14.70
C GLY A 174 -3.39 -2.85 16.11
N SER A 175 -3.35 -3.91 16.90
CA SER A 175 -3.55 -3.83 18.35
C SER A 175 -2.35 -3.14 18.96
N SER A 176 -2.52 -1.90 19.37
CA SER A 176 -1.60 -1.24 20.30
C SER A 176 -1.91 -1.75 21.71
N SER A 177 -0.97 -2.42 22.31
CA SER A 177 -0.86 -2.62 23.77
C SER A 177 0.28 -1.79 24.27
#